data_c66294eec5b68cc926554443564ed882
#
_entry.id   c66294eec5b68cc926554443564ed882
#
_cell.length_a   1.000
_cell.length_b   1.000
_cell.length_c   1.000
_cell.angle_alpha   90.00
_cell.angle_beta   90.00
_cell.angle_gamma   90.00
#
_symmetry.space_group_name_H-M   'P 1'
#
loop_
_entity.id
_entity.type
_entity.pdbx_description
1 polymer ?
#
loop_
_entity_poly.entity_id
_entity_poly.type
_entity_poly.pdbx_seq_one_letter_code
_entity_poly.pdbx_strand_id
1 'polypeptide(L)'
;MKTLFRIMTIFLMLFCFAGCDDDKEEVLSTLDVTAANLNGTWKLVEWNGAPLQAGSYCYITFSRKDKTYKMYDKFSSMYSNLKTGSFEIEKEKDLGYIISGNYDFGNGEWANSYIVTNLLATSMIWTIKDTPSDVQKFERCDKVPEEIENEVRDF
;
A
#
# COMPACT_ATOMS: atom_id res chain seq x y z
N MET A 1 14.27 66.21 -15.20
CA MET A 1 14.61 65.03 -15.99
C MET A 1 15.62 64.05 -15.31
N LYS A 2 16.39 64.46 -14.32
CA LYS A 2 17.39 63.55 -13.68
C LYS A 2 16.83 62.69 -12.53
N THR A 3 15.69 63.04 -11.99
CA THR A 3 15.04 62.29 -10.90
C THR A 3 14.15 61.14 -11.37
N LEU A 4 13.61 61.24 -12.60
CA LEU A 4 12.77 60.16 -13.16
C LEU A 4 13.61 58.94 -13.58
N PHE A 5 14.86 59.13 -13.96
CA PHE A 5 15.76 58.07 -14.40
C PHE A 5 16.27 57.20 -13.23
N ARG A 6 16.33 57.78 -12.02
CA ARG A 6 16.78 57.06 -10.82
C ARG A 6 15.71 56.15 -10.22
N ILE A 7 14.43 56.46 -10.44
CA ILE A 7 13.31 55.62 -9.93
C ILE A 7 13.10 54.40 -10.81
N MET A 8 13.39 54.51 -12.12
CA MET A 8 13.24 53.42 -13.07
C MET A 8 14.33 52.34 -12.94
N THR A 9 15.49 52.71 -12.42
CA THR A 9 16.61 51.76 -12.22
C THR A 9 16.45 50.92 -10.95
N ILE A 10 15.68 51.41 -9.96
CA ILE A 10 15.42 50.69 -8.71
C ILE A 10 14.29 49.63 -8.89
N PHE A 11 13.37 49.87 -9.86
CA PHE A 11 12.27 48.94 -10.13
C PHE A 11 12.68 47.73 -10.97
N LEU A 12 13.86 47.75 -11.60
CA LEU A 12 14.35 46.65 -12.46
C LEU A 12 15.18 45.61 -11.70
N MET A 13 15.51 45.87 -10.42
CA MET A 13 16.30 44.93 -9.59
C MET A 13 15.47 44.04 -8.63
N LEU A 14 14.13 44.13 -8.69
CA LEU A 14 13.26 43.35 -7.77
C LEU A 14 12.61 42.09 -8.42
N PHE A 15 13.04 41.73 -9.64
CA PHE A 15 12.42 40.57 -10.36
C PHE A 15 13.35 39.36 -10.56
N CYS A 16 14.40 39.20 -9.75
CA CYS A 16 15.30 38.05 -9.86
C CYS A 16 15.30 37.13 -8.65
N PHE A 17 14.15 36.94 -7.99
CA PHE A 17 13.94 35.80 -7.06
C PHE A 17 12.65 35.07 -7.43
N ALA A 18 12.50 34.70 -8.71
CA ALA A 18 11.73 33.54 -9.03
C ALA A 18 12.66 32.35 -8.69
N GLY A 19 12.64 31.91 -7.44
CA GLY A 19 13.22 30.64 -7.05
C GLY A 19 12.57 29.57 -7.90
N CYS A 20 13.35 28.85 -8.70
CA CYS A 20 12.97 27.52 -9.11
C CYS A 20 12.79 26.73 -7.80
N ASP A 21 11.55 26.44 -7.41
CA ASP A 21 11.25 25.26 -6.66
C ASP A 21 11.67 24.09 -7.55
N ASP A 22 12.85 23.56 -7.28
CA ASP A 22 13.18 22.21 -7.68
C ASP A 22 12.20 21.31 -6.91
N ASP A 23 11.04 21.07 -7.51
CA ASP A 23 10.23 19.91 -7.21
C ASP A 23 11.10 18.69 -7.54
N LYS A 24 11.93 18.30 -6.58
CA LYS A 24 12.54 16.98 -6.58
C LYS A 24 11.36 16.02 -6.44
N GLU A 25 10.83 15.56 -7.56
CA GLU A 25 10.07 14.31 -7.56
C GLU A 25 10.98 13.29 -6.87
N GLU A 26 10.66 12.98 -5.63
CA GLU A 26 11.26 11.81 -4.96
C GLU A 26 10.91 10.61 -5.84
N VAL A 27 11.88 10.17 -6.62
CA VAL A 27 11.77 8.92 -7.37
C VAL A 27 11.68 7.81 -6.34
N LEU A 28 10.45 7.46 -5.96
CA LEU A 28 10.18 6.36 -5.05
C LEU A 28 10.70 5.08 -5.70
N SER A 29 11.85 4.62 -5.22
CA SER A 29 12.44 3.39 -5.74
C SER A 29 11.58 2.19 -5.32
N THR A 30 11.24 1.35 -6.30
CA THR A 30 10.57 0.07 -6.03
C THR A 30 11.49 -0.87 -5.27
N LEU A 31 10.94 -1.58 -4.31
CA LEU A 31 11.61 -2.57 -3.48
C LEU A 31 11.40 -3.97 -4.07
N ASP A 32 12.37 -4.85 -3.86
CA ASP A 32 12.15 -6.28 -4.14
C ASP A 32 11.06 -6.85 -3.22
N VAL A 33 10.22 -7.73 -3.76
CA VAL A 33 9.18 -8.39 -2.97
C VAL A 33 9.82 -9.51 -2.15
N THR A 34 10.05 -9.22 -0.89
CA THR A 34 10.64 -10.13 0.10
C THR A 34 9.84 -10.09 1.38
N ALA A 35 9.93 -11.13 2.20
CA ALA A 35 9.29 -11.14 3.52
C ALA A 35 9.76 -9.97 4.41
N ALA A 36 11.00 -9.48 4.23
CA ALA A 36 11.52 -8.33 4.95
C ALA A 36 10.84 -7.02 4.51
N ASN A 37 10.65 -6.81 3.22
CA ASN A 37 10.02 -5.60 2.68
C ASN A 37 8.51 -5.60 2.84
N LEU A 38 7.86 -6.78 2.88
CA LEU A 38 6.44 -6.91 3.20
C LEU A 38 6.14 -6.79 4.70
N ASN A 39 7.12 -7.00 5.58
CA ASN A 39 6.91 -7.00 7.03
C ASN A 39 6.23 -5.73 7.53
N GLY A 40 5.24 -5.87 8.39
CA GLY A 40 4.43 -4.78 8.95
C GLY A 40 2.97 -4.83 8.50
N THR A 41 2.23 -3.76 8.77
CA THR A 41 0.79 -3.69 8.55
C THR A 41 0.45 -2.88 7.31
N TRP A 42 -0.49 -3.40 6.53
CA TRP A 42 -0.98 -2.85 5.29
C TRP A 42 -2.50 -2.74 5.32
N LYS A 43 -3.01 -1.65 4.80
CA LYS A 43 -4.45 -1.39 4.66
C LYS A 43 -4.82 -1.39 3.18
N LEU A 44 -5.82 -2.14 2.79
CA LEU A 44 -6.42 -2.04 1.47
C LEU A 44 -7.17 -0.71 1.36
N VAL A 45 -6.81 0.12 0.39
CA VAL A 45 -7.38 1.45 0.18
C VAL A 45 -8.21 1.56 -1.08
N GLU A 46 -7.85 0.80 -2.12
CA GLU A 46 -8.58 0.78 -3.39
C GLU A 46 -8.74 -0.65 -3.90
N TRP A 47 -9.89 -0.92 -4.51
CA TRP A 47 -10.16 -2.16 -5.24
C TRP A 47 -10.69 -1.80 -6.63
N ASN A 48 -9.99 -2.27 -7.66
CA ASN A 48 -10.28 -1.95 -9.07
C ASN A 48 -10.39 -0.44 -9.36
N GLY A 49 -9.47 0.36 -8.77
CA GLY A 49 -9.39 1.80 -8.96
C GLY A 49 -10.46 2.61 -8.22
N ALA A 50 -11.26 1.96 -7.36
CA ALA A 50 -12.25 2.63 -6.54
C ALA A 50 -11.93 2.45 -5.04
N PRO A 51 -12.20 3.45 -4.19
CA PRO A 51 -12.11 3.30 -2.75
C PRO A 51 -13.10 2.24 -2.25
N LEU A 52 -12.77 1.62 -1.12
CA LEU A 52 -13.68 0.65 -0.50
C LEU A 52 -14.99 1.29 -0.08
N GLN A 53 -16.06 0.51 -0.09
CA GLN A 53 -17.38 0.94 0.42
C GLN A 53 -17.28 1.34 1.90
N ALA A 54 -18.07 2.31 2.30
CA ALA A 54 -18.13 2.76 3.70
C ALA A 54 -18.41 1.58 4.65
N GLY A 55 -17.60 1.44 5.69
CA GLY A 55 -17.68 0.34 6.66
C GLY A 55 -16.98 -0.95 6.25
N SER A 56 -16.47 -1.05 5.00
CA SER A 56 -15.61 -2.15 4.57
C SER A 56 -14.14 -1.84 4.81
N TYR A 57 -13.36 -2.85 5.15
CA TYR A 57 -11.92 -2.74 5.31
C TYR A 57 -11.21 -4.08 5.12
N CYS A 58 -9.92 -4.01 4.84
CA CYS A 58 -9.01 -5.13 4.96
C CYS A 58 -7.65 -4.60 5.45
N TYR A 59 -7.17 -5.18 6.53
CA TYR A 59 -5.84 -4.97 7.07
C TYR A 59 -5.10 -6.30 7.06
N ILE A 60 -3.86 -6.31 6.60
CA ILE A 60 -3.00 -7.48 6.65
C ILE A 60 -1.66 -7.12 7.31
N THR A 61 -1.29 -7.87 8.33
CA THR A 61 0.00 -7.72 9.01
C THR A 61 0.88 -8.92 8.70
N PHE A 62 2.03 -8.69 8.07
CA PHE A 62 3.01 -9.73 7.78
C PHE A 62 4.11 -9.77 8.82
N SER A 63 4.47 -10.96 9.25
CA SER A 63 5.65 -11.24 10.07
C SER A 63 6.72 -11.92 9.23
N ARG A 64 7.88 -11.24 9.07
CA ARG A 64 9.00 -11.78 8.30
C ARG A 64 9.68 -12.99 8.96
N LYS A 65 9.64 -13.06 10.30
CA LYS A 65 10.38 -14.04 11.07
C LYS A 65 9.88 -15.46 10.80
N ASP A 66 8.56 -15.63 10.85
CA ASP A 66 7.92 -16.94 10.74
C ASP A 66 7.16 -17.10 9.42
N LYS A 67 7.22 -16.08 8.52
CA LYS A 67 6.43 -15.99 7.29
C LYS A 67 4.94 -16.21 7.54
N THR A 68 4.41 -15.58 8.58
CA THR A 68 3.00 -15.64 8.96
C THR A 68 2.30 -14.31 8.69
N TYR A 69 0.99 -14.35 8.62
CA TYR A 69 0.16 -13.16 8.50
C TYR A 69 -1.02 -13.20 9.46
N LYS A 70 -1.56 -12.00 9.75
CA LYS A 70 -2.88 -11.78 10.34
C LYS A 70 -3.65 -10.87 9.40
N MET A 71 -4.86 -11.24 9.03
CA MET A 71 -5.73 -10.44 8.17
C MET A 71 -7.06 -10.19 8.87
N TYR A 72 -7.42 -8.93 8.96
CA TYR A 72 -8.71 -8.47 9.45
C TYR A 72 -9.50 -7.94 8.27
N ASP A 73 -10.61 -8.54 7.92
CA ASP A 73 -11.46 -8.10 6.82
C ASP A 73 -12.93 -7.96 7.22
N LYS A 74 -13.60 -7.01 6.55
CA LYS A 74 -15.03 -6.79 6.67
C LYS A 74 -15.58 -6.39 5.30
N PHE A 75 -15.97 -7.39 4.53
CA PHE A 75 -16.64 -7.20 3.25
C PHE A 75 -18.01 -7.86 3.33
N SER A 76 -19.09 -7.11 3.16
CA SER A 76 -20.46 -7.63 3.20
C SER A 76 -20.81 -8.42 4.47
N SER A 77 -20.12 -8.14 5.57
CA SER A 77 -20.29 -8.76 6.89
C SER A 77 -20.64 -7.71 7.92
N MET A 78 -21.38 -8.11 8.95
CA MET A 78 -21.65 -7.24 10.11
C MET A 78 -20.47 -7.17 11.08
N TYR A 79 -19.56 -8.13 11.02
CA TYR A 79 -18.43 -8.28 11.95
C TYR A 79 -17.11 -8.38 11.22
N SER A 80 -16.04 -8.02 11.92
CA SER A 80 -14.67 -8.27 11.49
C SER A 80 -14.38 -9.77 11.48
N ASN A 81 -13.76 -10.25 10.40
CA ASN A 81 -13.21 -11.60 10.33
C ASN A 81 -11.71 -11.52 10.59
N LEU A 82 -11.19 -12.39 11.43
CA LEU A 82 -9.76 -12.61 11.60
C LEU A 82 -9.36 -13.90 10.88
N LYS A 83 -8.36 -13.78 10.02
CA LYS A 83 -7.71 -14.90 9.33
C LYS A 83 -6.23 -14.88 9.67
N THR A 84 -5.69 -16.00 10.05
CA THR A 84 -4.25 -16.20 10.30
C THR A 84 -3.71 -17.31 9.45
N GLY A 85 -2.40 -17.32 9.24
CA GLY A 85 -1.75 -18.38 8.48
C GLY A 85 -0.32 -18.01 8.07
N SER A 86 0.20 -18.78 7.13
CA SER A 86 1.51 -18.58 6.55
C SER A 86 1.42 -18.07 5.12
N PHE A 87 2.49 -17.44 4.64
CA PHE A 87 2.60 -16.98 3.26
C PHE A 87 3.92 -17.39 2.64
N GLU A 88 3.91 -17.49 1.33
CA GLU A 88 5.08 -17.76 0.50
C GLU A 88 5.21 -16.72 -0.60
N ILE A 89 6.44 -16.50 -1.06
CA ILE A 89 6.76 -15.60 -2.15
C ILE A 89 7.59 -16.38 -3.16
N GLU A 90 7.09 -16.45 -4.38
CA GLU A 90 7.77 -17.09 -5.50
C GLU A 90 8.04 -16.05 -6.60
N LYS A 91 9.07 -16.28 -7.40
CA LYS A 91 9.37 -15.45 -8.57
C LYS A 91 9.17 -16.27 -9.83
N GLU A 92 8.15 -15.90 -10.60
CA GLU A 92 7.92 -16.45 -11.93
C GLU A 92 8.55 -15.57 -13.01
N LYS A 93 9.10 -16.20 -14.05
CA LYS A 93 9.89 -15.51 -15.07
C LYS A 93 9.13 -14.40 -15.79
N ASP A 94 7.86 -14.63 -16.10
CA ASP A 94 7.07 -13.72 -16.95
C ASP A 94 6.08 -12.87 -16.14
N LEU A 95 5.79 -13.23 -14.88
CA LEU A 95 4.82 -12.57 -14.01
C LEU A 95 5.45 -11.76 -12.88
N GLY A 96 6.72 -12.01 -12.55
CA GLY A 96 7.39 -11.36 -11.44
C GLY A 96 7.16 -12.08 -10.12
N TYR A 97 6.95 -11.33 -9.06
CA TYR A 97 6.78 -11.89 -7.72
C TYR A 97 5.31 -12.22 -7.44
N ILE A 98 5.08 -13.43 -6.97
CA ILE A 98 3.75 -13.94 -6.60
C ILE A 98 3.75 -14.24 -5.12
N ILE A 99 2.72 -13.78 -4.42
CA ILE A 99 2.44 -14.14 -3.03
C ILE A 99 1.24 -15.09 -3.00
N SER A 100 1.36 -16.13 -2.21
CA SER A 100 0.30 -17.10 -1.87
C SER A 100 0.34 -17.38 -0.39
N GLY A 101 -0.66 -18.06 0.14
CA GLY A 101 -0.68 -18.38 1.56
C GLY A 101 -1.62 -19.51 1.93
N ASN A 102 -1.51 -19.95 3.18
CA ASN A 102 -2.35 -20.96 3.79
C ASN A 102 -3.03 -20.38 5.02
N TYR A 103 -4.25 -20.82 5.31
CA TYR A 103 -4.96 -20.52 6.54
C TYR A 103 -4.59 -21.52 7.64
N ASP A 104 -4.44 -21.04 8.87
CA ASP A 104 -4.24 -21.91 10.03
C ASP A 104 -5.49 -22.76 10.31
N PHE A 105 -6.67 -22.19 10.05
CA PHE A 105 -7.95 -22.83 10.27
C PHE A 105 -8.81 -22.75 9.01
N GLY A 106 -9.49 -23.83 8.68
CA GLY A 106 -10.46 -23.88 7.59
C GLY A 106 -9.92 -24.43 6.29
N ASN A 107 -9.96 -23.69 5.22
CA ASN A 107 -9.87 -24.20 3.84
C ASN A 107 -8.44 -24.42 3.29
N GLY A 108 -7.41 -24.42 4.12
CA GLY A 108 -6.03 -24.63 3.66
C GLY A 108 -5.46 -23.44 2.91
N GLU A 109 -5.36 -23.51 1.59
CA GLU A 109 -4.74 -22.46 0.77
C GLU A 109 -5.65 -21.23 0.55
N TRP A 110 -5.04 -20.07 0.30
CA TRP A 110 -5.77 -18.90 -0.18
C TRP A 110 -6.50 -19.24 -1.49
N ALA A 111 -7.68 -18.65 -1.67
CA ALA A 111 -8.45 -18.83 -2.89
C ALA A 111 -7.73 -18.34 -4.14
N ASN A 112 -6.84 -17.38 -4.01
CA ASN A 112 -6.08 -16.77 -5.10
C ASN A 112 -4.61 -16.60 -4.72
N SER A 113 -3.75 -16.63 -5.73
CA SER A 113 -2.38 -16.11 -5.65
C SER A 113 -2.34 -14.72 -6.27
N TYR A 114 -1.46 -13.85 -5.76
CA TYR A 114 -1.42 -12.46 -6.17
C TYR A 114 -0.06 -12.08 -6.72
N ILE A 115 -0.02 -11.43 -7.88
CA ILE A 115 1.17 -10.79 -8.41
C ILE A 115 1.36 -9.48 -7.64
N VAL A 116 2.53 -9.31 -7.01
CA VAL A 116 2.87 -8.10 -6.26
C VAL A 116 3.72 -7.20 -7.14
N THR A 117 3.23 -5.99 -7.39
CA THR A 117 3.92 -4.97 -8.18
C THR A 117 4.00 -3.65 -7.43
N ASN A 118 4.87 -2.76 -7.89
CA ASN A 118 5.04 -1.41 -7.33
C ASN A 118 5.15 -1.41 -5.80
N LEU A 119 5.92 -2.37 -5.25
CA LEU A 119 6.21 -2.38 -3.82
C LEU A 119 7.11 -1.20 -3.49
N LEU A 120 6.59 -0.24 -2.77
CA LEU A 120 7.28 0.92 -2.21
C LEU A 120 7.36 0.79 -0.69
N ALA A 121 8.06 1.71 -0.05
CA ALA A 121 8.07 1.76 1.42
C ALA A 121 6.65 1.98 2.01
N THR A 122 5.77 2.66 1.27
CA THR A 122 4.46 3.11 1.74
C THR A 122 3.27 2.45 1.05
N SER A 123 3.46 1.79 -0.09
CA SER A 123 2.36 1.21 -0.86
C SER A 123 2.77 -0.03 -1.65
N MET A 124 1.80 -0.82 -2.07
CA MET A 124 1.97 -1.93 -3.00
C MET A 124 0.67 -2.20 -3.77
N ILE A 125 0.81 -2.87 -4.91
CA ILE A 125 -0.31 -3.32 -5.72
C ILE A 125 -0.31 -4.85 -5.77
N TRP A 126 -1.48 -5.44 -5.56
CA TRP A 126 -1.76 -6.84 -5.77
C TRP A 126 -2.71 -7.02 -6.94
N THR A 127 -2.41 -7.96 -7.80
CA THR A 127 -3.28 -8.37 -8.90
C THR A 127 -3.53 -9.86 -8.83
N ILE A 128 -4.78 -10.31 -8.87
CA ILE A 128 -5.07 -11.75 -8.88
C ILE A 128 -4.43 -12.37 -10.12
N LYS A 129 -3.61 -13.42 -9.93
CA LYS A 129 -2.84 -14.06 -11.00
C LYS A 129 -3.70 -14.51 -12.17
N ASP A 130 -4.84 -15.12 -11.90
CA ASP A 130 -5.76 -15.67 -12.89
C ASP A 130 -6.88 -14.70 -13.32
N THR A 131 -6.92 -13.50 -12.73
CA THR A 131 -7.90 -12.45 -13.01
C THR A 131 -7.23 -11.08 -13.03
N PRO A 132 -6.51 -10.71 -14.10
CA PRO A 132 -5.72 -9.47 -14.15
C PRO A 132 -6.53 -8.17 -14.01
N SER A 133 -7.85 -8.25 -14.12
CA SER A 133 -8.75 -7.11 -13.87
C SER A 133 -9.03 -6.88 -12.38
N ASP A 134 -8.71 -7.84 -11.50
CA ASP A 134 -8.86 -7.66 -10.05
C ASP A 134 -7.56 -7.11 -9.47
N VAL A 135 -7.57 -5.81 -9.20
CA VAL A 135 -6.42 -5.04 -8.75
C VAL A 135 -6.72 -4.40 -7.39
N GLN A 136 -5.83 -4.61 -6.45
CA GLN A 136 -5.93 -4.16 -5.07
C GLN A 136 -4.73 -3.28 -4.73
N LYS A 137 -4.98 -2.08 -4.21
CA LYS A 137 -3.92 -1.17 -3.75
C LYS A 137 -3.90 -1.14 -2.23
N PHE A 138 -2.75 -1.43 -1.68
CA PHE A 138 -2.51 -1.36 -0.25
C PHE A 138 -1.60 -0.18 0.09
N GLU A 139 -1.85 0.43 1.23
CA GLU A 139 -0.97 1.41 1.85
C GLU A 139 -0.47 0.90 3.20
N ARG A 140 0.78 1.21 3.51
CA ARG A 140 1.37 0.84 4.80
C ARG A 140 0.77 1.70 5.91
N CYS A 141 0.47 1.08 7.03
CA CYS A 141 0.03 1.76 8.24
C CYS A 141 0.78 1.23 9.48
N ASP A 142 0.73 1.97 10.57
CA ASP A 142 1.48 1.62 11.77
C ASP A 142 0.95 0.34 12.43
N LYS A 143 -0.38 0.24 12.55
CA LYS A 143 -1.07 -0.91 13.18
C LYS A 143 -2.51 -1.02 12.70
N VAL A 144 -3.12 -2.16 12.97
CA VAL A 144 -4.58 -2.33 12.88
C VAL A 144 -5.23 -1.45 13.96
N PRO A 145 -6.32 -0.73 13.68
CA PRO A 145 -7.09 -0.01 14.70
C PRO A 145 -7.57 -0.94 15.83
N GLU A 146 -7.46 -0.50 17.07
CA GLU A 146 -7.81 -1.31 18.25
C GLU A 146 -9.29 -1.72 18.28
N GLU A 147 -10.18 -0.85 17.76
CA GLU A 147 -11.60 -1.16 17.62
C GLU A 147 -11.84 -2.36 16.69
N ILE A 148 -11.04 -2.54 15.66
CA ILE A 148 -11.13 -3.69 14.73
C ILE A 148 -10.60 -4.95 15.40
N GLU A 149 -9.47 -4.87 16.11
CA GLU A 149 -8.93 -6.02 16.84
C GLU A 149 -9.91 -6.51 17.91
N ASN A 150 -10.63 -5.59 18.58
CA ASN A 150 -11.61 -5.91 19.61
C ASN A 150 -12.98 -6.34 19.06
N GLU A 151 -13.28 -6.04 17.76
CA GLU A 151 -14.54 -6.46 17.12
C GLU A 151 -14.54 -7.95 16.73
N VAL A 152 -13.35 -8.55 16.66
CA VAL A 152 -13.22 -9.98 16.33
C VAL A 152 -13.88 -10.82 17.41
N ARG A 153 -14.87 -11.62 17.02
CA ARG A 153 -15.44 -12.64 17.90
C ARG A 153 -14.58 -13.89 17.81
N ASP A 154 -14.05 -14.31 18.95
CA ASP A 154 -13.49 -15.64 19.13
C ASP A 154 -14.65 -16.64 19.00
N PHE A 155 -14.64 -17.44 17.92
CA PHE A 155 -15.60 -18.53 17.72
C PHE A 155 -14.97 -19.84 18.15
#